data_a4651d0ce76b2bf55ccd291311aaf620
#
_entry.id   a4651d0ce76b2bf55ccd291311aaf620
#
_cell.length_a   1.000
_cell.length_b   1.000
_cell.length_c   1.000
_cell.angle_alpha   90.00
_cell.angle_beta   90.00
_cell.angle_gamma   90.00
#
_symmetry.space_group_name_H-M   'P 1'
#
loop_
_entity.id
_entity.type
_entity.pdbx_description
1 polymer ?
#
loop_
_entity_poly.entity_id
_entity_poly.type
_entity_poly.pdbx_seq_one_letter_code
_entity_poly.pdbx_strand_id
1 'polypeptide(L)'
;MSTQTSKLFPVYVWEVPVRIWHWVTVLAMGVLAVTGYLIGTPMESVGGEASEHYLFGYIRFAHFAAAYLFAVMFAMRVVWAFMGNRFSRELFSVPVKLFNAQWWDGLLDQTKYYLFLKSRARPWQGHNPLASAGMFFMYVLGTVFMVCTGFALYGEAQGMQSLTFTLFTSWVMPLFGYSQNVHTLHHLGMWYLLVFTIIHLYMVIREDAMAGETIISTMFSGWRVAKK
;
A
#
# COMPACT_ATOMS: atom_id res chain seq x y z
N MET A 1 -35.90 -26.67 17.89
CA MET A 1 -35.02 -25.71 17.21
C MET A 1 -33.58 -26.18 17.42
N SER A 2 -33.01 -26.93 16.47
CA SER A 2 -31.62 -27.38 16.55
C SER A 2 -30.72 -26.22 16.15
N THR A 3 -29.99 -25.66 17.09
CA THR A 3 -28.86 -24.76 16.84
C THR A 3 -27.79 -25.51 16.04
N GLN A 4 -27.83 -25.39 14.72
CA GLN A 4 -26.67 -25.78 13.90
C GLN A 4 -25.47 -24.93 14.34
N THR A 5 -24.64 -25.48 15.16
CA THR A 5 -23.29 -24.96 15.45
C THR A 5 -22.52 -24.96 14.13
N SER A 6 -22.43 -23.83 13.47
CA SER A 6 -21.58 -23.67 12.29
C SER A 6 -20.15 -24.02 12.72
N LYS A 7 -19.63 -25.13 12.20
CA LYS A 7 -18.24 -25.53 12.47
C LYS A 7 -17.32 -24.45 11.88
N LEU A 8 -16.63 -23.75 12.75
CA LEU A 8 -15.61 -22.76 12.40
C LEU A 8 -14.34 -23.53 11.99
N PHE A 9 -13.91 -23.39 10.75
CA PHE A 9 -12.64 -23.97 10.29
C PHE A 9 -11.61 -22.85 10.12
N PRO A 10 -10.47 -22.95 10.83
CA PRO A 10 -9.36 -22.02 10.61
C PRO A 10 -8.73 -22.26 9.24
N VAL A 11 -8.57 -21.20 8.47
CA VAL A 11 -7.88 -21.21 7.16
C VAL A 11 -6.61 -20.39 7.29
N TYR A 12 -5.46 -20.94 6.88
CA TYR A 12 -4.21 -20.22 6.82
C TYR A 12 -4.18 -19.33 5.57
N VAL A 13 -4.33 -18.03 5.77
CA VAL A 13 -4.49 -17.03 4.70
C VAL A 13 -3.18 -16.32 4.43
N TRP A 14 -2.59 -15.70 5.48
CA TRP A 14 -1.40 -14.87 5.31
C TRP A 14 -0.14 -15.56 5.80
N GLU A 15 0.74 -15.89 4.86
CA GLU A 15 2.06 -16.45 5.14
C GLU A 15 2.96 -15.44 5.84
N VAL A 16 3.95 -15.94 6.57
CA VAL A 16 4.89 -15.11 7.35
C VAL A 16 5.52 -13.99 6.53
N PRO A 17 6.05 -14.21 5.30
CA PRO A 17 6.63 -13.15 4.49
C PRO A 17 5.63 -12.03 4.16
N VAL A 18 4.35 -12.37 3.92
CA VAL A 18 3.30 -11.37 3.64
C VAL A 18 3.01 -10.50 4.87
N ARG A 19 3.02 -11.10 6.08
CA ARG A 19 2.80 -10.40 7.34
C ARG A 19 3.96 -9.47 7.68
N ILE A 20 5.21 -9.94 7.53
CA ILE A 20 6.42 -9.13 7.72
C ILE A 20 6.41 -7.96 6.75
N TRP A 21 6.19 -8.23 5.45
CA TRP A 21 6.06 -7.21 4.43
C TRP A 21 5.02 -6.14 4.82
N HIS A 22 3.84 -6.55 5.26
CA HIS A 22 2.76 -5.64 5.62
C HIS A 22 3.19 -4.67 6.75
N TRP A 23 3.70 -5.21 7.87
CA TRP A 23 4.03 -4.37 9.02
C TRP A 23 5.26 -3.48 8.76
N VAL A 24 6.26 -3.97 8.07
CA VAL A 24 7.42 -3.15 7.65
C VAL A 24 6.97 -2.04 6.70
N THR A 25 6.08 -2.36 5.75
CA THR A 25 5.51 -1.36 4.83
C THR A 25 4.69 -0.30 5.55
N VAL A 26 3.88 -0.67 6.54
CA VAL A 26 3.10 0.28 7.36
C VAL A 26 4.04 1.27 8.07
N LEU A 27 5.11 0.77 8.70
CA LEU A 27 6.09 1.63 9.37
C LEU A 27 6.83 2.53 8.38
N ALA A 28 7.29 1.96 7.26
CA ALA A 28 8.01 2.72 6.23
C ALA A 28 7.11 3.82 5.61
N MET A 29 5.84 3.53 5.33
CA MET A 29 4.88 4.53 4.83
C MET A 29 4.65 5.65 5.84
N GLY A 30 4.55 5.34 7.14
CA GLY A 30 4.44 6.36 8.18
C GLY A 30 5.64 7.30 8.20
N VAL A 31 6.86 6.75 8.17
CA VAL A 31 8.09 7.56 8.09
C VAL A 31 8.14 8.38 6.81
N LEU A 32 7.83 7.77 5.65
CA LEU A 32 7.82 8.44 4.35
C LEU A 32 6.81 9.58 4.28
N ALA A 33 5.60 9.40 4.82
CA ALA A 33 4.58 10.44 4.84
C ALA A 33 5.01 11.64 5.69
N VAL A 34 5.48 11.41 6.92
CA VAL A 34 5.93 12.47 7.81
C VAL A 34 7.14 13.20 7.23
N THR A 35 8.17 12.48 6.83
CA THR A 35 9.39 13.08 6.28
C THR A 35 9.15 13.73 4.94
N GLY A 36 8.31 13.14 4.07
CA GLY A 36 7.93 13.72 2.78
C GLY A 36 7.15 15.02 2.92
N TYR A 37 6.22 15.09 3.89
CA TYR A 37 5.52 16.32 4.22
C TYR A 37 6.49 17.43 4.68
N LEU A 38 7.44 17.10 5.58
CA LEU A 38 8.45 18.03 6.08
C LEU A 38 9.43 18.47 5.00
N ILE A 39 9.73 17.63 4.00
CA ILE A 39 10.56 18.01 2.84
C ILE A 39 9.79 18.97 1.93
N GLY A 40 8.50 18.72 1.70
CA GLY A 40 7.64 19.57 0.85
C GLY A 40 7.25 20.90 1.50
N THR A 41 7.21 20.96 2.84
CA THR A 41 6.90 22.14 3.67
C THR A 41 7.99 22.32 4.72
N PRO A 42 9.17 22.83 4.33
CA PRO A 42 10.27 22.98 5.26
C PRO A 42 9.89 23.88 6.45
N MET A 43 10.31 23.48 7.63
CA MET A 43 10.19 24.31 8.84
C MET A 43 11.07 25.57 8.68
N GLU A 44 10.67 26.64 9.37
CA GLU A 44 11.46 27.86 9.41
C GLU A 44 12.91 27.56 9.87
N SER A 45 13.87 28.18 9.17
CA SER A 45 15.29 28.01 9.51
C SER A 45 15.56 28.63 10.89
N VAL A 46 16.15 27.86 11.78
CA VAL A 46 16.65 28.36 13.06
C VAL A 46 17.88 29.23 12.79
N GLY A 47 17.97 30.40 13.42
CA GLY A 47 19.15 31.28 13.32
C GLY A 47 20.40 30.58 13.89
N GLY A 48 21.55 30.82 13.28
CA GLY A 48 22.85 30.25 13.66
C GLY A 48 23.65 29.75 12.46
N GLU A 49 24.82 29.16 12.73
CA GLU A 49 25.67 28.59 11.69
C GLU A 49 25.08 27.32 11.10
N ALA A 50 25.05 27.19 9.77
CA ALA A 50 24.49 26.03 9.07
C ALA A 50 25.19 24.71 9.47
N SER A 51 26.43 24.77 9.90
CA SER A 51 27.20 23.62 10.42
C SER A 51 26.68 23.03 11.72
N GLU A 52 25.79 23.73 12.42
CA GLU A 52 25.17 23.32 13.70
C GLU A 52 23.73 22.79 13.51
N HIS A 53 23.16 22.90 12.31
CA HIS A 53 21.75 22.61 12.03
C HIS A 53 21.55 21.51 11.00
N TYR A 54 21.73 20.25 11.42
CA TYR A 54 21.61 19.05 10.54
C TYR A 54 20.22 18.44 10.49
N LEU A 55 19.21 19.01 11.16
CA LEU A 55 17.88 18.41 11.28
C LEU A 55 17.27 18.05 9.91
N PHE A 56 17.34 18.98 8.95
CA PHE A 56 16.79 18.75 7.62
C PHE A 56 17.56 17.66 6.85
N GLY A 57 18.85 17.53 7.07
CA GLY A 57 19.69 16.45 6.55
C GLY A 57 19.24 15.09 7.11
N TYR A 58 18.93 14.99 8.40
CA TYR A 58 18.41 13.77 9.02
C TYR A 58 17.01 13.42 8.52
N ILE A 59 16.14 14.40 8.29
CA ILE A 59 14.80 14.18 7.70
C ILE A 59 14.95 13.57 6.29
N ARG A 60 15.80 14.13 5.45
CA ARG A 60 16.08 13.60 4.11
C ARG A 60 16.71 12.21 4.16
N PHE A 61 17.65 11.98 5.06
CA PHE A 61 18.26 10.66 5.25
C PHE A 61 17.21 9.62 5.64
N ALA A 62 16.36 9.93 6.62
CA ALA A 62 15.28 9.03 7.06
C ALA A 62 14.30 8.74 5.92
N HIS A 63 13.97 9.76 5.11
CA HIS A 63 13.10 9.59 3.94
C HIS A 63 13.72 8.63 2.92
N PHE A 64 14.97 8.82 2.54
CA PHE A 64 15.65 7.98 1.56
C PHE A 64 15.85 6.55 2.08
N ALA A 65 16.27 6.39 3.34
CA ALA A 65 16.43 5.06 3.95
C ALA A 65 15.10 4.29 3.97
N ALA A 66 14.01 4.96 4.38
CA ALA A 66 12.66 4.37 4.36
C ALA A 66 12.18 4.08 2.93
N ALA A 67 12.53 4.91 1.94
CA ALA A 67 12.17 4.71 0.53
C ALA A 67 12.85 3.46 -0.06
N TYR A 68 14.13 3.26 0.22
CA TYR A 68 14.84 2.04 -0.18
C TYR A 68 14.23 0.80 0.49
N LEU A 69 13.97 0.86 1.79
CA LEU A 69 13.32 -0.24 2.50
C LEU A 69 11.94 -0.55 1.89
N PHE A 70 11.13 0.46 1.64
CA PHE A 70 9.81 0.33 1.04
C PHE A 70 9.87 -0.30 -0.36
N ALA A 71 10.80 0.13 -1.21
CA ALA A 71 10.99 -0.41 -2.55
C ALA A 71 11.43 -1.88 -2.54
N VAL A 72 12.40 -2.24 -1.66
CA VAL A 72 12.86 -3.62 -1.49
C VAL A 72 11.73 -4.51 -0.97
N MET A 73 10.96 -4.05 0.00
CA MET A 73 9.82 -4.79 0.54
C MET A 73 8.73 -4.99 -0.51
N PHE A 74 8.48 -3.98 -1.36
CA PHE A 74 7.55 -4.11 -2.47
C PHE A 74 8.04 -5.12 -3.51
N ALA A 75 9.31 -5.09 -3.90
CA ALA A 75 9.92 -6.07 -4.80
C ALA A 75 9.80 -7.51 -4.23
N MET A 76 10.12 -7.69 -2.94
CA MET A 76 9.94 -8.96 -2.24
C MET A 76 8.47 -9.42 -2.29
N ARG A 77 7.52 -8.52 -2.12
CA ARG A 77 6.09 -8.82 -2.17
C ARG A 77 5.63 -9.27 -3.57
N VAL A 78 6.19 -8.68 -4.62
CA VAL A 78 5.96 -9.10 -6.02
C VAL A 78 6.50 -10.50 -6.24
N VAL A 79 7.74 -10.78 -5.83
CA VAL A 79 8.33 -12.13 -5.93
C VAL A 79 7.50 -13.16 -5.16
N TRP A 80 7.06 -12.82 -3.93
CA TRP A 80 6.25 -13.72 -3.12
C TRP A 80 4.87 -14.00 -3.70
N ALA A 81 4.33 -13.12 -4.55
CA ALA A 81 3.09 -13.37 -5.26
C ALA A 81 3.18 -14.59 -6.21
N PHE A 82 4.38 -14.91 -6.70
CA PHE A 82 4.59 -16.09 -7.55
C PHE A 82 4.92 -17.37 -6.77
N MET A 83 5.58 -17.21 -5.60
CA MET A 83 6.06 -18.34 -4.78
C MET A 83 5.06 -18.75 -3.69
N GLY A 84 4.25 -17.82 -3.20
CA GLY A 84 3.35 -18.01 -2.08
C GLY A 84 2.04 -18.71 -2.44
N ASN A 85 1.16 -18.80 -1.44
CA ASN A 85 -0.14 -19.44 -1.57
C ASN A 85 -1.10 -18.65 -2.48
N ARG A 86 -2.30 -19.20 -2.73
CA ARG A 86 -3.31 -18.57 -3.60
C ARG A 86 -3.70 -17.15 -3.15
N PHE A 87 -3.71 -16.88 -1.84
CA PHE A 87 -4.06 -15.57 -1.29
C PHE A 87 -2.96 -14.53 -1.52
N SER A 88 -1.70 -14.96 -1.56
CA SER A 88 -0.57 -14.08 -1.88
C SER A 88 -0.64 -13.51 -3.30
N ARG A 89 -1.30 -14.21 -4.24
CA ARG A 89 -1.49 -13.78 -5.64
C ARG A 89 -2.66 -12.81 -5.81
N GLU A 90 -3.60 -12.76 -4.88
CA GLU A 90 -4.85 -12.00 -5.02
C GLU A 90 -4.63 -10.53 -5.34
N LEU A 91 -3.63 -9.92 -4.74
CA LEU A 91 -3.28 -8.51 -4.92
C LEU A 91 -2.92 -8.18 -6.38
N PHE A 92 -2.21 -9.07 -7.06
CA PHE A 92 -1.72 -8.87 -8.43
C PHE A 92 -2.59 -9.53 -9.51
N SER A 93 -3.61 -10.29 -9.11
CA SER A 93 -4.50 -11.00 -10.04
C SER A 93 -5.69 -10.17 -10.54
N VAL A 94 -5.83 -8.92 -10.07
CA VAL A 94 -6.94 -8.04 -10.44
C VAL A 94 -7.03 -7.79 -11.95
N PRO A 95 -5.94 -7.52 -12.70
CA PRO A 95 -6.05 -7.30 -14.14
C PRO A 95 -6.68 -8.48 -14.89
N VAL A 96 -6.39 -9.72 -14.48
CA VAL A 96 -7.01 -10.91 -15.07
C VAL A 96 -8.48 -11.04 -14.65
N LYS A 97 -8.81 -10.67 -13.42
CA LYS A 97 -10.17 -10.74 -12.89
C LYS A 97 -11.13 -9.72 -13.54
N LEU A 98 -10.62 -8.63 -14.13
CA LEU A 98 -11.44 -7.64 -14.86
C LEU A 98 -12.23 -8.27 -16.02
N PHE A 99 -11.76 -9.38 -16.57
CA PHE A 99 -12.46 -10.12 -17.64
C PHE A 99 -13.49 -11.13 -17.11
N ASN A 100 -13.70 -11.23 -15.79
CA ASN A 100 -14.61 -12.19 -15.16
C ASN A 100 -15.88 -11.50 -14.68
N ALA A 101 -17.04 -11.84 -15.29
CA ALA A 101 -18.35 -11.29 -14.92
C ALA A 101 -18.72 -11.54 -13.45
N GLN A 102 -18.36 -12.71 -12.89
CA GLN A 102 -18.63 -13.03 -11.48
C GLN A 102 -17.87 -12.12 -10.51
N TRP A 103 -16.68 -11.67 -10.90
CA TRP A 103 -15.91 -10.72 -10.12
C TRP A 103 -16.60 -9.35 -10.07
N TRP A 104 -17.16 -8.89 -11.18
CA TRP A 104 -17.93 -7.64 -11.24
C TRP A 104 -19.21 -7.72 -10.42
N ASP A 105 -19.95 -8.84 -10.47
CA ASP A 105 -21.11 -9.06 -9.61
C ASP A 105 -20.74 -9.01 -8.13
N GLY A 106 -19.62 -9.63 -7.73
CA GLY A 106 -19.09 -9.55 -6.38
C GLY A 106 -18.66 -8.13 -5.97
N LEU A 107 -18.08 -7.37 -6.89
CA LEU A 107 -17.67 -5.97 -6.66
C LEU A 107 -18.90 -5.08 -6.42
N LEU A 108 -19.92 -5.20 -7.27
CA LEU A 108 -21.18 -4.46 -7.11
C LEU A 108 -21.92 -4.85 -5.82
N ASP A 109 -21.94 -6.13 -5.49
CA ASP A 109 -22.55 -6.63 -4.25
C ASP A 109 -21.86 -6.05 -3.00
N GLN A 110 -20.54 -6.04 -2.99
CA GLN A 110 -19.76 -5.48 -1.89
C GLN A 110 -19.88 -3.95 -1.81
N THR A 111 -19.96 -3.27 -2.96
CA THR A 111 -20.22 -1.82 -3.00
C THR A 111 -21.58 -1.48 -2.39
N LYS A 112 -22.64 -2.23 -2.73
CA LYS A 112 -23.96 -2.05 -2.13
C LYS A 112 -23.94 -2.24 -0.60
N TYR A 113 -23.14 -3.20 -0.10
CA TYR A 113 -22.96 -3.41 1.33
C TYR A 113 -22.28 -2.20 2.00
N TYR A 114 -21.21 -1.64 1.41
CA TYR A 114 -20.55 -0.45 1.97
C TYR A 114 -21.39 0.82 1.89
N LEU A 115 -22.29 0.93 0.90
CA LEU A 115 -23.25 2.02 0.77
C LEU A 115 -24.51 1.81 1.64
N PHE A 116 -24.53 0.81 2.54
CA PHE A 116 -25.66 0.47 3.41
C PHE A 116 -26.96 0.07 2.68
N LEU A 117 -26.88 -0.22 1.38
CA LEU A 117 -28.00 -0.72 0.59
C LEU A 117 -28.27 -2.22 0.80
N LYS A 118 -27.35 -2.91 1.49
CA LYS A 118 -27.43 -4.33 1.82
C LYS A 118 -26.95 -4.57 3.25
N SER A 119 -27.69 -5.37 4.02
CA SER A 119 -27.40 -5.59 5.45
C SER A 119 -26.31 -6.62 5.74
N ARG A 120 -25.97 -7.49 4.78
CA ARG A 120 -24.97 -8.55 4.95
C ARG A 120 -24.07 -8.64 3.73
N ALA A 121 -22.75 -8.71 3.96
CA ALA A 121 -21.78 -9.01 2.90
C ALA A 121 -21.75 -10.51 2.57
N ARG A 122 -21.32 -10.86 1.36
CA ARG A 122 -20.94 -12.24 1.04
C ARG A 122 -19.65 -12.60 1.79
N PRO A 123 -19.54 -13.80 2.36
CA PRO A 123 -18.32 -14.25 3.01
C PRO A 123 -17.21 -14.50 1.96
N TRP A 124 -16.02 -13.96 2.20
CA TRP A 124 -14.83 -14.14 1.36
C TRP A 124 -13.69 -14.73 2.19
N GLN A 125 -12.98 -15.73 1.67
CA GLN A 125 -11.86 -16.34 2.41
C GLN A 125 -10.59 -15.47 2.36
N GLY A 126 -10.37 -14.71 1.28
CA GLY A 126 -9.28 -13.74 1.09
C GLY A 126 -9.83 -12.32 1.02
N HIS A 127 -9.29 -11.52 0.10
CA HIS A 127 -9.85 -10.20 -0.18
C HIS A 127 -11.16 -10.29 -0.95
N ASN A 128 -12.16 -9.51 -0.54
CA ASN A 128 -13.34 -9.31 -1.37
C ASN A 128 -12.98 -8.54 -2.66
N PRO A 129 -13.82 -8.60 -3.73
CA PRO A 129 -13.51 -7.96 -5.01
C PRO A 129 -13.26 -6.45 -4.91
N LEU A 130 -14.00 -5.73 -4.07
CA LEU A 130 -13.81 -4.28 -3.87
C LEU A 130 -12.50 -3.97 -3.16
N ALA A 131 -12.17 -4.73 -2.11
CA ALA A 131 -10.88 -4.61 -1.42
C ALA A 131 -9.72 -4.94 -2.36
N SER A 132 -9.83 -6.01 -3.17
CA SER A 132 -8.81 -6.36 -4.17
C SER A 132 -8.60 -5.24 -5.18
N ALA A 133 -9.69 -4.64 -5.70
CA ALA A 133 -9.62 -3.51 -6.62
C ALA A 133 -8.93 -2.31 -5.98
N GLY A 134 -9.36 -1.89 -4.79
CA GLY A 134 -8.74 -0.79 -4.04
C GLY A 134 -7.25 -1.02 -3.78
N MET A 135 -6.89 -2.22 -3.33
CA MET A 135 -5.49 -2.59 -3.11
C MET A 135 -4.67 -2.56 -4.40
N PHE A 136 -5.20 -3.01 -5.53
CA PHE A 136 -4.47 -3.00 -6.80
C PHE A 136 -4.35 -1.57 -7.35
N PHE A 137 -5.47 -0.89 -7.56
CA PHE A 137 -5.47 0.41 -8.23
C PHE A 137 -4.89 1.52 -7.36
N MET A 138 -5.18 1.53 -6.06
CA MET A 138 -4.67 2.58 -5.18
C MET A 138 -3.30 2.24 -4.61
N TYR A 139 -3.10 1.04 -4.06
CA TYR A 139 -1.84 0.71 -3.39
C TYR A 139 -0.77 0.24 -4.38
N VAL A 140 -1.03 -0.79 -5.23
CA VAL A 140 0.02 -1.34 -6.11
C VAL A 140 0.45 -0.31 -7.14
N LEU A 141 -0.48 0.28 -7.90
CA LEU A 141 -0.14 1.29 -8.90
C LEU A 141 0.39 2.57 -8.26
N GLY A 142 -0.17 2.99 -7.13
CA GLY A 142 0.34 4.11 -6.35
C GLY A 142 1.77 3.88 -5.86
N THR A 143 2.09 2.69 -5.37
CA THR A 143 3.45 2.32 -4.97
C THR A 143 4.43 2.36 -6.14
N VAL A 144 4.06 1.77 -7.29
CA VAL A 144 4.91 1.81 -8.50
C VAL A 144 5.16 3.27 -8.91
N PHE A 145 4.13 4.10 -8.91
CA PHE A 145 4.25 5.52 -9.21
C PHE A 145 5.19 6.24 -8.23
N MET A 146 5.02 6.03 -6.92
CA MET A 146 5.86 6.65 -5.89
C MET A 146 7.31 6.20 -5.96
N VAL A 147 7.55 4.92 -6.22
CA VAL A 147 8.92 4.39 -6.40
C VAL A 147 9.58 5.00 -7.63
N CYS A 148 8.89 5.03 -8.78
CA CYS A 148 9.45 5.58 -10.01
C CYS A 148 9.75 7.08 -9.88
N THR A 149 8.79 7.88 -9.37
CA THR A 149 8.99 9.32 -9.19
C THR A 149 10.01 9.64 -8.10
N GLY A 150 10.00 8.91 -6.98
CA GLY A 150 10.96 9.08 -5.89
C GLY A 150 12.40 8.79 -6.33
N PHE A 151 12.64 7.67 -7.01
CA PHE A 151 13.99 7.36 -7.54
C PHE A 151 14.39 8.28 -8.68
N ALA A 152 13.45 8.83 -9.46
CA ALA A 152 13.77 9.83 -10.46
C ALA A 152 14.27 11.13 -9.83
N LEU A 153 13.62 11.62 -8.77
CA LEU A 153 14.06 12.80 -8.01
C LEU A 153 15.39 12.55 -7.29
N TYR A 154 15.58 11.36 -6.74
CA TYR A 154 16.84 10.97 -6.12
C TYR A 154 17.98 10.91 -7.13
N GLY A 155 17.76 10.33 -8.31
CA GLY A 155 18.74 10.20 -9.38
C GLY A 155 19.12 11.54 -9.99
N GLU A 156 18.19 12.51 -10.07
CA GLU A 156 18.47 13.88 -10.48
C GLU A 156 19.54 14.52 -9.56
N ALA A 157 19.38 14.35 -8.25
CA ALA A 157 20.35 14.84 -7.27
C ALA A 157 21.71 14.13 -7.31
N GLN A 158 21.74 12.86 -7.73
CA GLN A 158 22.98 12.06 -7.87
C GLN A 158 23.77 12.37 -9.16
N GLY A 159 23.11 12.94 -10.17
CA GLY A 159 23.71 13.28 -11.46
C GLY A 159 23.66 12.16 -12.51
N MET A 160 23.97 12.53 -13.75
CA MET A 160 23.77 11.71 -14.96
C MET A 160 24.51 10.36 -14.98
N GLN A 161 25.57 10.22 -14.21
CA GLN A 161 26.37 8.99 -14.16
C GLN A 161 25.84 7.97 -13.14
N SER A 162 24.81 8.32 -12.38
CA SER A 162 24.23 7.40 -11.40
C SER A 162 23.31 6.36 -12.04
N LEU A 163 23.27 5.17 -11.43
CA LEU A 163 22.36 4.12 -11.83
C LEU A 163 20.88 4.56 -11.72
N THR A 164 20.54 5.30 -10.68
CA THR A 164 19.21 5.84 -10.45
C THR A 164 18.80 6.84 -11.53
N PHE A 165 19.73 7.66 -12.02
CA PHE A 165 19.48 8.55 -13.15
C PHE A 165 19.15 7.73 -14.41
N THR A 166 19.97 6.76 -14.74
CA THR A 166 19.78 5.93 -15.95
C THR A 166 18.48 5.13 -15.90
N LEU A 167 18.14 4.53 -14.75
CA LEU A 167 16.97 3.66 -14.62
C LEU A 167 15.65 4.42 -14.44
N PHE A 168 15.67 5.63 -13.88
CA PHE A 168 14.45 6.35 -13.53
C PHE A 168 14.41 7.78 -14.06
N THR A 169 15.41 8.60 -13.78
CA THR A 169 15.38 10.04 -14.09
C THR A 169 15.28 10.31 -15.59
N SER A 170 16.02 9.53 -16.40
CA SER A 170 16.16 9.71 -17.85
C SER A 170 14.84 9.64 -18.62
N TRP A 171 13.84 8.92 -18.09
CA TRP A 171 12.55 8.79 -18.74
C TRP A 171 11.37 9.39 -17.94
N VAL A 172 11.46 9.38 -16.59
CA VAL A 172 10.39 9.95 -15.75
C VAL A 172 10.34 11.47 -15.90
N MET A 173 11.50 12.16 -15.91
CA MET A 173 11.51 13.61 -16.04
C MET A 173 10.92 14.08 -17.38
N PRO A 174 11.34 13.55 -18.55
CA PRO A 174 10.71 13.91 -19.82
C PRO A 174 9.21 13.55 -19.90
N LEU A 175 8.79 12.45 -19.27
CA LEU A 175 7.39 12.03 -19.27
C LEU A 175 6.47 13.06 -18.61
N PHE A 176 6.91 13.70 -17.54
CA PHE A 176 6.16 14.72 -16.80
C PHE A 176 6.58 16.16 -17.11
N GLY A 177 7.53 16.34 -18.04
CA GLY A 177 8.00 17.61 -18.58
C GLY A 177 9.24 18.18 -17.89
N TYR A 178 9.24 18.34 -16.57
CA TYR A 178 10.37 18.88 -15.82
C TYR A 178 10.30 18.53 -14.32
N SER A 179 11.43 18.72 -13.63
CA SER A 179 11.63 18.31 -12.24
C SER A 179 10.54 18.78 -11.27
N GLN A 180 10.13 20.05 -11.34
CA GLN A 180 9.10 20.61 -10.47
C GLN A 180 7.75 19.89 -10.59
N ASN A 181 7.38 19.43 -11.79
CA ASN A 181 6.17 18.64 -11.99
C ASN A 181 6.28 17.29 -11.27
N VAL A 182 7.45 16.65 -11.38
CA VAL A 182 7.68 15.36 -10.70
C VAL A 182 7.64 15.53 -9.19
N HIS A 183 8.20 16.60 -8.62
CA HIS A 183 8.08 16.94 -7.20
C HIS A 183 6.61 17.10 -6.78
N THR A 184 5.84 17.88 -7.54
CA THR A 184 4.41 18.09 -7.26
C THR A 184 3.61 16.79 -7.32
N LEU A 185 3.83 15.98 -8.36
CA LEU A 185 3.13 14.71 -8.54
C LEU A 185 3.52 13.68 -7.48
N HIS A 186 4.79 13.64 -7.09
CA HIS A 186 5.26 12.79 -5.99
C HIS A 186 4.60 13.19 -4.66
N HIS A 187 4.52 14.48 -4.36
CA HIS A 187 3.83 14.98 -3.18
C HIS A 187 2.32 14.67 -3.21
N LEU A 188 1.65 14.84 -4.36
CA LEU A 188 0.25 14.43 -4.53
C LEU A 188 0.06 12.93 -4.39
N GLY A 189 1.02 12.13 -4.86
CA GLY A 189 1.04 10.68 -4.66
C GLY A 189 1.09 10.27 -3.20
N MET A 190 1.80 11.03 -2.35
CA MET A 190 1.76 10.84 -0.89
C MET A 190 0.33 11.00 -0.35
N TRP A 191 -0.36 12.09 -0.70
CA TRP A 191 -1.74 12.31 -0.28
C TRP A 191 -2.69 11.22 -0.79
N TYR A 192 -2.49 10.77 -2.03
CA TYR A 192 -3.26 9.66 -2.59
C TYR A 192 -3.10 8.36 -1.77
N LEU A 193 -1.87 8.01 -1.36
CA LEU A 193 -1.62 6.84 -0.51
C LEU A 193 -2.12 7.03 0.93
N LEU A 194 -2.14 8.26 1.47
CA LEU A 194 -2.75 8.55 2.77
C LEU A 194 -4.29 8.35 2.72
N VAL A 195 -4.95 8.81 1.66
CA VAL A 195 -6.38 8.56 1.43
C VAL A 195 -6.64 7.05 1.33
N PHE A 196 -5.82 6.33 0.57
CA PHE A 196 -5.89 4.87 0.53
C PHE A 196 -5.78 4.26 1.93
N THR A 197 -4.84 4.70 2.74
CA THR A 197 -4.62 4.18 4.11
C THR A 197 -5.85 4.40 4.99
N ILE A 198 -6.48 5.57 4.94
CA ILE A 198 -7.70 5.88 5.69
C ILE A 198 -8.86 4.96 5.25
N ILE A 199 -9.06 4.80 3.94
CA ILE A 199 -10.08 3.91 3.38
C ILE A 199 -9.81 2.45 3.81
N HIS A 200 -8.56 2.01 3.72
CA HIS A 200 -8.13 0.67 4.11
C HIS A 200 -8.43 0.39 5.58
N LEU A 201 -8.04 1.29 6.49
CA LEU A 201 -8.31 1.16 7.92
C LEU A 201 -9.82 1.11 8.20
N TYR A 202 -10.59 2.00 7.57
CA TYR A 202 -12.04 2.00 7.72
C TYR A 202 -12.65 0.65 7.31
N MET A 203 -12.26 0.13 6.14
CA MET A 203 -12.77 -1.14 5.62
C MET A 203 -12.40 -2.32 6.53
N VAL A 204 -11.15 -2.37 7.01
CA VAL A 204 -10.67 -3.45 7.89
C VAL A 204 -11.40 -3.44 9.23
N ILE A 205 -11.51 -2.27 9.87
CA ILE A 205 -12.21 -2.14 11.16
C ILE A 205 -13.70 -2.49 11.02
N ARG A 206 -14.32 -2.02 9.96
CA ARG A 206 -15.74 -2.31 9.70
C ARG A 206 -16.01 -3.79 9.49
N GLU A 207 -15.21 -4.47 8.68
CA GLU A 207 -15.36 -5.91 8.43
C GLU A 207 -15.10 -6.72 9.72
N ASP A 208 -14.07 -6.36 10.48
CA ASP A 208 -13.77 -7.04 11.75
C ASP A 208 -14.90 -6.87 12.76
N ALA A 209 -15.44 -5.65 12.91
CA ALA A 209 -16.48 -5.34 13.89
C ALA A 209 -17.87 -5.82 13.46
N MET A 210 -18.27 -5.60 12.19
CA MET A 210 -19.66 -5.84 11.75
C MET A 210 -19.87 -7.22 11.13
N ALA A 211 -18.91 -7.75 10.39
CA ALA A 211 -18.99 -9.10 9.83
C ALA A 211 -18.56 -10.17 10.84
N GLY A 212 -17.90 -9.77 11.95
CA GLY A 212 -17.35 -10.68 12.95
C GLY A 212 -16.29 -11.60 12.37
N GLU A 213 -15.53 -11.08 11.39
CA GLU A 213 -14.42 -11.77 10.77
C GLU A 213 -13.11 -11.37 11.48
N THR A 214 -12.21 -12.31 11.65
CA THR A 214 -10.94 -12.10 12.37
C THR A 214 -9.88 -11.46 11.47
N ILE A 215 -10.19 -10.33 10.79
CA ILE A 215 -9.30 -9.74 9.77
C ILE A 215 -8.03 -9.18 10.40
N ILE A 216 -8.17 -8.36 11.45
CA ILE A 216 -7.04 -7.73 12.13
C ILE A 216 -6.14 -8.80 12.73
N SER A 217 -6.70 -9.75 13.48
CA SER A 217 -5.92 -10.83 14.10
C SER A 217 -5.27 -11.75 13.07
N THR A 218 -5.85 -11.89 11.87
CA THR A 218 -5.25 -12.67 10.77
C THR A 218 -3.92 -12.06 10.29
N MET A 219 -3.77 -10.73 10.33
CA MET A 219 -2.50 -10.09 9.97
C MET A 219 -1.38 -10.32 10.99
N PHE A 220 -1.71 -10.78 12.20
CA PHE A 220 -0.71 -11.19 13.20
C PHE A 220 -0.48 -12.71 13.19
N SER A 221 -1.55 -13.49 13.18
CA SER A 221 -1.50 -14.94 13.30
C SER A 221 -1.30 -15.67 11.97
N GLY A 222 -1.80 -15.13 10.87
CA GLY A 222 -1.93 -15.77 9.56
C GLY A 222 -3.21 -16.59 9.40
N TRP A 223 -3.93 -16.88 10.48
CA TRP A 223 -5.12 -17.74 10.49
C TRP A 223 -6.41 -16.94 10.55
N ARG A 224 -7.31 -17.23 9.63
CA ARG A 224 -8.66 -16.64 9.57
C ARG A 224 -9.69 -17.67 9.96
N VAL A 225 -10.59 -17.29 10.83
CA VAL A 225 -11.75 -18.11 11.21
C VAL A 225 -12.92 -17.72 10.29
N ALA A 226 -13.25 -18.59 9.33
CA ALA A 226 -14.37 -18.37 8.43
C ALA A 226 -15.65 -18.99 9.03
N LYS A 227 -16.72 -18.20 9.12
CA LYS A 227 -18.08 -18.73 9.36
C LYS A 227 -18.57 -19.36 8.06
N LYS A 228 -19.02 -20.61 8.12
CA LYS A 228 -19.75 -21.26 7.00
C LYS A 228 -21.17 -20.76 6.93
#